data_97d8a3b3373ff235473a0a66b3c75498
#
_entry.id   97d8a3b3373ff235473a0a66b3c75498
#
_cell.length_a   1.000
_cell.length_b   1.000
_cell.length_c   1.000
_cell.angle_alpha   90.00
_cell.angle_beta   90.00
_cell.angle_gamma   90.00
#
_symmetry.space_group_name_H-M   'P 1'
#
loop_
_entity.id
_entity.type
_entity.pdbx_description
1 polymer ?
#
loop_
_entity_poly.entity_id
_entity_poly.type
_entity_poly.pdbx_seq_one_letter_code
_entity_poly.pdbx_strand_id
1 'polypeptide(L)'
;LITLARRFDAWDIQQWLWETWRFVKMIFPLLLIGVFLVGVVRSFIRPEWVQFVAGENTVLANLAGVVFGVFMYFPTLVEVPIAKMFLSLGMHPGPLIAYLMADPELSLQSILISSAIIGKLKAWTYVGLVALFSTVAGLTYGAWVDGTPLTTLALIVGAGILVLIVALQLIERSRALLFH
;
A
#
# COMPACT_ATOMS: atom_id res chain seq x y z
N LEU A 1 -10.06 -6.94 -29.49
CA LEU A 1 -9.04 -8.01 -29.46
C LEU A 1 -8.84 -8.64 -30.83
N ILE A 2 -9.90 -9.07 -31.54
CA ILE A 2 -9.82 -9.74 -32.87
C ILE A 2 -9.26 -8.80 -33.96
N THR A 3 -9.54 -7.50 -33.91
CA THR A 3 -9.03 -6.50 -34.84
C THR A 3 -7.54 -6.15 -34.60
N LEU A 4 -7.06 -6.27 -33.38
CA LEU A 4 -5.63 -6.12 -33.04
C LEU A 4 -4.82 -7.35 -33.46
N ALA A 5 -5.34 -8.55 -33.31
CA ALA A 5 -4.66 -9.81 -33.70
C ALA A 5 -4.40 -9.90 -35.21
N ARG A 6 -5.14 -9.17 -36.06
CA ARG A 6 -4.91 -9.11 -37.52
C ARG A 6 -3.74 -8.23 -37.96
N ARG A 7 -3.12 -7.47 -37.03
CA ARG A 7 -1.98 -6.58 -37.30
C ARG A 7 -0.63 -7.15 -36.88
N PHE A 8 -0.62 -8.30 -36.20
CA PHE A 8 0.61 -8.94 -35.75
C PHE A 8 0.93 -10.13 -36.63
N ASP A 9 2.19 -10.26 -37.01
CA ASP A 9 2.69 -11.44 -37.73
C ASP A 9 2.64 -12.66 -36.81
N ALA A 10 2.51 -13.85 -37.42
CA ALA A 10 2.48 -15.12 -36.68
C ALA A 10 3.71 -15.29 -35.78
N TRP A 11 4.84 -14.72 -36.17
CA TRP A 11 6.07 -14.72 -35.40
C TRP A 11 5.97 -13.87 -34.12
N ASP A 12 5.38 -12.67 -34.20
CA ASP A 12 5.16 -11.78 -33.05
C ASP A 12 4.27 -12.45 -32.00
N ILE A 13 3.20 -13.13 -32.47
CA ILE A 13 2.27 -13.86 -31.60
C ILE A 13 2.98 -15.02 -30.91
N GLN A 14 3.80 -15.76 -31.65
CA GLN A 14 4.58 -16.88 -31.12
C GLN A 14 5.60 -16.41 -30.07
N GLN A 15 6.31 -15.32 -30.33
CA GLN A 15 7.25 -14.71 -29.40
C GLN A 15 6.55 -14.23 -28.15
N TRP A 16 5.42 -13.54 -28.28
CA TRP A 16 4.61 -13.10 -27.15
C TRP A 16 4.10 -14.25 -26.28
N LEU A 17 3.62 -15.33 -26.89
CA LEU A 17 3.19 -16.53 -26.16
C LEU A 17 4.36 -17.21 -25.44
N TRP A 18 5.53 -17.24 -26.06
CA TRP A 18 6.74 -17.83 -25.47
C TRP A 18 7.24 -17.01 -24.27
N GLU A 19 7.28 -15.72 -24.39
CA GLU A 19 7.65 -14.83 -23.26
C GLU A 19 6.61 -14.91 -22.14
N THR A 20 5.32 -14.94 -22.45
CA THR A 20 4.25 -15.13 -21.46
C THR A 20 4.42 -16.47 -20.72
N TRP A 21 4.70 -17.54 -21.45
CA TRP A 21 4.93 -18.86 -20.83
C TRP A 21 6.18 -18.88 -19.95
N ARG A 22 7.22 -18.18 -20.34
CA ARG A 22 8.43 -18.00 -19.55
C ARG A 22 8.15 -17.26 -18.25
N PHE A 23 7.35 -16.20 -18.29
CA PHE A 23 6.87 -15.49 -17.10
C PHE A 23 6.05 -16.40 -16.19
N VAL A 24 5.11 -17.15 -16.71
CA VAL A 24 4.29 -18.09 -15.94
C VAL A 24 5.17 -19.09 -15.19
N LYS A 25 6.15 -19.70 -15.87
CA LYS A 25 7.08 -20.64 -15.24
C LYS A 25 7.90 -20.03 -14.12
N MET A 26 8.24 -18.75 -14.19
CA MET A 26 9.02 -18.06 -13.19
C MET A 26 8.16 -17.63 -11.99
N ILE A 27 6.96 -17.12 -12.25
CA ILE A 27 6.07 -16.55 -11.25
C ILE A 27 5.29 -17.62 -10.49
N PHE A 28 4.80 -18.65 -11.17
CA PHE A 28 3.91 -19.66 -10.59
C PHE A 28 4.53 -20.42 -9.40
N PRO A 29 5.78 -20.90 -9.46
CA PRO A 29 6.42 -21.52 -8.30
C PRO A 29 6.55 -20.57 -7.11
N LEU A 30 6.91 -19.32 -7.39
CA LEU A 30 7.05 -18.28 -6.35
C LEU A 30 5.72 -18.01 -5.66
N LEU A 31 4.63 -17.93 -6.43
CA LEU A 31 3.28 -17.77 -5.91
C LEU A 31 2.87 -18.97 -5.02
N LEU A 32 3.13 -20.19 -5.47
CA LEU A 32 2.80 -21.40 -4.69
C LEU A 32 3.57 -21.45 -3.36
N ILE A 33 4.87 -21.15 -3.38
CA ILE A 33 5.70 -21.08 -2.18
C ILE A 33 5.18 -19.97 -1.24
N GLY A 34 4.86 -18.79 -1.80
CA GLY A 34 4.32 -17.67 -1.02
C GLY A 34 3.00 -18.02 -0.34
N VAL A 35 2.03 -18.59 -1.06
CA VAL A 35 0.75 -19.03 -0.49
C VAL A 35 0.94 -20.11 0.57
N PHE A 36 1.84 -21.06 0.33
CA PHE A 36 2.18 -22.07 1.31
C PHE A 36 2.76 -21.46 2.60
N LEU A 37 3.71 -20.54 2.46
CA LEU A 37 4.30 -19.84 3.60
C LEU A 37 3.27 -19.04 4.38
N VAL A 38 2.35 -18.35 3.69
CA VAL A 38 1.23 -17.63 4.35
C VAL A 38 0.38 -18.59 5.17
N GLY A 39 0.09 -19.78 4.65
CA GLY A 39 -0.64 -20.83 5.40
C GLY A 39 0.11 -21.29 6.65
N VAL A 40 1.42 -21.47 6.56
CA VAL A 40 2.28 -21.84 7.70
C VAL A 40 2.31 -20.71 8.73
N VAL A 41 2.57 -19.47 8.30
CA VAL A 41 2.63 -18.28 9.18
C VAL A 41 1.30 -18.09 9.92
N ARG A 42 0.17 -18.28 9.23
CA ARG A 42 -1.16 -18.21 9.82
C ARG A 42 -1.32 -19.11 11.06
N SER A 43 -0.67 -20.28 11.05
CA SER A 43 -0.77 -21.25 12.16
C SER A 43 -0.09 -20.75 13.46
N PHE A 44 0.84 -19.81 13.35
CA PHE A 44 1.57 -19.23 14.48
C PHE A 44 0.98 -17.92 14.96
N ILE A 45 0.26 -17.19 14.10
CA ILE A 45 -0.36 -15.90 14.48
C ILE A 45 -1.69 -16.19 15.18
N ARG A 46 -1.80 -15.72 16.43
CA ARG A 46 -3.04 -15.79 17.18
C ARG A 46 -3.98 -14.66 16.76
N PRO A 47 -5.29 -14.96 16.51
CA PRO A 47 -6.26 -13.95 16.15
C PRO A 47 -6.34 -12.79 17.15
N GLU A 48 -6.17 -13.08 18.45
CA GLU A 48 -6.25 -12.09 19.51
C GLU A 48 -5.18 -10.99 19.36
N TRP A 49 -3.99 -11.33 18.87
CA TRP A 49 -2.93 -10.35 18.63
C TRP A 49 -3.27 -9.40 17.49
N VAL A 50 -3.83 -9.95 16.41
CA VAL A 50 -4.23 -9.15 15.24
C VAL A 50 -5.40 -8.23 15.61
N GLN A 51 -6.39 -8.75 16.31
CA GLN A 51 -7.55 -7.98 16.77
C GLN A 51 -7.16 -6.89 17.77
N PHE A 52 -6.22 -7.17 18.69
CA PHE A 52 -5.74 -6.19 19.65
C PHE A 52 -5.04 -4.99 18.98
N VAL A 53 -4.24 -5.24 17.95
CA VAL A 53 -3.45 -4.19 17.26
C VAL A 53 -4.23 -3.50 16.16
N ALA A 54 -5.04 -4.24 15.40
CA ALA A 54 -5.64 -3.79 14.16
C ALA A 54 -7.10 -4.25 13.97
N GLY A 55 -7.81 -4.62 15.05
CA GLY A 55 -9.21 -5.06 15.01
C GLY A 55 -10.23 -3.93 14.86
N GLU A 56 -9.82 -2.67 15.05
CA GLU A 56 -10.68 -1.50 14.95
C GLU A 56 -10.11 -0.46 13.98
N ASN A 57 -10.97 0.42 13.46
CA ASN A 57 -10.54 1.50 12.56
C ASN A 57 -10.08 2.72 13.35
N THR A 58 -8.96 2.63 14.05
CA THR A 58 -8.34 3.73 14.80
C THR A 58 -7.09 4.25 14.09
N VAL A 59 -6.68 5.48 14.41
CA VAL A 59 -5.44 6.06 13.87
C VAL A 59 -4.23 5.18 14.21
N LEU A 60 -4.18 4.67 15.45
CA LEU A 60 -3.08 3.81 15.91
C LEU A 60 -3.06 2.48 15.17
N ALA A 61 -4.21 1.87 14.95
CA ALA A 61 -4.32 0.61 14.20
C ALA A 61 -3.89 0.79 12.73
N ASN A 62 -4.28 1.89 12.08
CA ASN A 62 -3.88 2.20 10.71
C ASN A 62 -2.37 2.49 10.62
N LEU A 63 -1.80 3.24 11.57
CA LEU A 63 -0.34 3.44 11.67
C LEU A 63 0.41 2.11 11.92
N ALA A 64 -0.13 1.24 12.77
CA ALA A 64 0.45 -0.09 12.98
C ALA A 64 0.45 -0.91 11.69
N GLY A 65 -0.59 -0.82 10.87
CA GLY A 65 -0.65 -1.41 9.53
C GLY A 65 0.45 -0.87 8.62
N VAL A 66 0.65 0.45 8.57
CA VAL A 66 1.73 1.08 7.81
C VAL A 66 3.11 0.62 8.27
N VAL A 67 3.37 0.65 9.58
CA VAL A 67 4.66 0.20 10.17
C VAL A 67 4.89 -1.27 9.84
N PHE A 68 3.86 -2.10 9.94
CA PHE A 68 3.95 -3.51 9.55
C PHE A 68 4.36 -3.66 8.08
N GLY A 69 3.79 -2.87 7.15
CA GLY A 69 4.15 -2.86 5.73
C GLY A 69 5.63 -2.53 5.51
N VAL A 70 6.19 -1.57 6.25
CA VAL A 70 7.62 -1.20 6.14
C VAL A 70 8.56 -2.37 6.45
N PHE A 71 8.22 -3.21 7.44
CA PHE A 71 9.06 -4.32 7.88
C PHE A 71 8.80 -5.62 7.14
N MET A 72 7.57 -5.83 6.66
CA MET A 72 7.13 -7.05 6.01
C MET A 72 7.07 -6.87 4.48
N TYR A 73 8.25 -6.69 3.87
CA TYR A 73 8.36 -6.61 2.43
C TYR A 73 8.01 -7.97 1.79
N PHE A 74 6.78 -8.12 1.40
CA PHE A 74 6.32 -9.29 0.66
C PHE A 74 6.32 -9.03 -0.86
N PRO A 75 6.63 -10.04 -1.68
CA PRO A 75 6.40 -9.92 -3.12
C PRO A 75 4.92 -9.62 -3.40
N THR A 76 4.64 -8.64 -4.25
CA THR A 76 3.28 -8.19 -4.62
C THR A 76 2.30 -9.33 -4.94
N LEU A 77 2.81 -10.44 -5.48
CA LEU A 77 2.02 -11.63 -5.80
C LEU A 77 1.42 -12.33 -4.56
N VAL A 78 2.01 -12.11 -3.39
CA VAL A 78 1.60 -12.76 -2.13
C VAL A 78 0.76 -11.83 -1.26
N GLU A 79 0.67 -10.54 -1.59
CA GLU A 79 -0.11 -9.54 -0.83
C GLU A 79 -1.58 -9.93 -0.68
N VAL A 80 -2.22 -10.42 -1.75
CA VAL A 80 -3.64 -10.83 -1.72
C VAL A 80 -3.91 -12.00 -0.77
N PRO A 81 -3.15 -13.09 -0.80
CA PRO A 81 -3.23 -14.15 0.22
C PRO A 81 -3.00 -13.64 1.65
N ILE A 82 -2.02 -12.76 1.85
CA ILE A 82 -1.72 -12.17 3.16
C ILE A 82 -2.88 -11.30 3.63
N ALA A 83 -3.41 -10.44 2.77
CA ALA A 83 -4.58 -9.62 3.07
C ALA A 83 -5.78 -10.47 3.50
N LYS A 84 -6.08 -11.54 2.78
CA LYS A 84 -7.13 -12.50 3.15
C LYS A 84 -6.85 -13.18 4.48
N MET A 85 -5.61 -13.53 4.75
CA MET A 85 -5.21 -14.12 6.02
C MET A 85 -5.51 -13.15 7.18
N PHE A 86 -5.07 -11.90 7.11
CA PHE A 86 -5.29 -10.91 8.16
C PHE A 86 -6.77 -10.59 8.37
N LEU A 87 -7.56 -10.46 7.30
CA LEU A 87 -9.02 -10.33 7.41
C LEU A 87 -9.64 -11.53 8.14
N SER A 88 -9.19 -12.76 7.84
CA SER A 88 -9.69 -13.98 8.49
C SER A 88 -9.25 -14.10 9.96
N LEU A 89 -8.22 -13.38 10.39
CA LEU A 89 -7.74 -13.26 11.76
C LEU A 89 -8.42 -12.12 12.52
N GLY A 90 -9.32 -11.37 11.87
CA GLY A 90 -10.08 -10.29 12.47
C GLY A 90 -9.45 -8.91 12.38
N MET A 91 -8.51 -8.70 11.46
CA MET A 91 -8.02 -7.37 11.13
C MET A 91 -9.11 -6.54 10.46
N HIS A 92 -9.29 -5.30 10.91
CA HIS A 92 -10.24 -4.39 10.29
C HIS A 92 -9.79 -3.98 8.88
N PRO A 93 -10.73 -3.81 7.91
CA PRO A 93 -10.39 -3.40 6.54
C PRO A 93 -9.62 -2.08 6.43
N GLY A 94 -9.83 -1.14 7.35
CA GLY A 94 -9.09 0.13 7.38
C GLY A 94 -7.58 -0.05 7.53
N PRO A 95 -7.08 -0.59 8.65
CA PRO A 95 -5.67 -0.91 8.84
C PRO A 95 -5.08 -1.80 7.74
N LEU A 96 -5.89 -2.71 7.18
CA LEU A 96 -5.46 -3.54 6.06
C LEU A 96 -5.15 -2.70 4.80
N ILE A 97 -6.02 -1.75 4.45
CA ILE A 97 -5.76 -0.84 3.32
C ILE A 97 -4.55 0.05 3.60
N ALA A 98 -4.39 0.55 4.83
CA ALA A 98 -3.21 1.32 5.20
C ALA A 98 -1.91 0.52 5.00
N TYR A 99 -1.92 -0.76 5.38
CA TYR A 99 -0.82 -1.70 5.12
C TYR A 99 -0.58 -1.88 3.62
N LEU A 100 -1.61 -2.25 2.84
CA LEU A 100 -1.48 -2.53 1.40
C LEU A 100 -1.03 -1.33 0.58
N MET A 101 -1.35 -0.10 1.02
CA MET A 101 -0.88 1.12 0.36
C MET A 101 0.55 1.49 0.74
N ALA A 102 0.99 1.13 1.95
CA ALA A 102 2.33 1.43 2.42
C ALA A 102 3.38 0.42 1.93
N ASP A 103 3.02 -0.87 1.86
CA ASP A 103 3.93 -1.99 1.57
C ASP A 103 4.74 -1.82 0.28
N PRO A 104 4.16 -1.54 -0.90
CA PRO A 104 4.91 -1.39 -2.13
C PRO A 104 5.81 -0.15 -2.16
N GLU A 105 5.46 0.89 -1.41
CA GLU A 105 6.17 2.18 -1.41
C GLU A 105 7.23 2.28 -0.31
N LEU A 106 6.95 1.71 0.86
CA LEU A 106 7.77 1.81 2.06
C LEU A 106 8.38 0.47 2.45
N SER A 107 9.37 0.00 1.70
CA SER A 107 10.22 -1.09 2.19
C SER A 107 11.47 -0.53 2.87
N LEU A 108 12.00 -1.28 3.85
CA LEU A 108 13.24 -0.91 4.51
C LEU A 108 14.38 -0.69 3.49
N GLN A 109 14.41 -1.51 2.42
CA GLN A 109 15.39 -1.38 1.33
C GLN A 109 15.18 -0.10 0.54
N SER A 110 13.93 0.23 0.15
CA SER A 110 13.64 1.44 -0.63
C SER A 110 13.97 2.71 0.16
N ILE A 111 13.71 2.72 1.47
CA ILE A 111 14.06 3.83 2.36
C ILE A 111 15.58 4.03 2.42
N LEU A 112 16.36 2.95 2.57
CA LEU A 112 17.83 3.02 2.61
C LEU A 112 18.40 3.51 1.29
N ILE A 113 17.94 2.96 0.16
CA ILE A 113 18.39 3.35 -1.18
C ILE A 113 18.02 4.81 -1.46
N SER A 114 16.77 5.20 -1.23
CA SER A 114 16.32 6.58 -1.41
C SER A 114 17.10 7.56 -0.55
N SER A 115 17.38 7.20 0.72
CA SER A 115 18.17 8.06 1.60
C SER A 115 19.61 8.26 1.13
N ALA A 116 20.19 7.26 0.45
CA ALA A 116 21.53 7.36 -0.13
C ALA A 116 21.55 8.24 -1.40
N ILE A 117 20.48 8.21 -2.21
CA ILE A 117 20.40 8.93 -3.49
C ILE A 117 19.96 10.39 -3.31
N ILE A 118 18.83 10.62 -2.61
CA ILE A 118 18.20 11.95 -2.50
C ILE A 118 18.50 12.66 -1.17
N GLY A 119 19.22 12.00 -0.28
CA GLY A 119 19.57 12.47 1.05
C GLY A 119 18.53 12.14 2.12
N LYS A 120 19.01 11.98 3.34
CA LYS A 120 18.21 11.50 4.49
C LYS A 120 16.95 12.33 4.76
N LEU A 121 17.08 13.67 4.74
CA LEU A 121 15.93 14.54 5.05
C LEU A 121 14.79 14.36 4.06
N LYS A 122 15.08 14.34 2.76
CA LYS A 122 14.06 14.17 1.72
C LYS A 122 13.44 12.76 1.76
N ALA A 123 14.26 11.74 1.99
CA ALA A 123 13.78 10.36 2.12
C ALA A 123 12.83 10.20 3.33
N TRP A 124 13.18 10.74 4.51
CA TRP A 124 12.29 10.69 5.67
C TRP A 124 11.02 11.53 5.50
N THR A 125 11.09 12.66 4.79
CA THR A 125 9.89 13.43 4.42
C THR A 125 8.96 12.61 3.52
N TYR A 126 9.52 11.90 2.54
CA TYR A 126 8.76 10.99 1.69
C TYR A 126 8.09 9.87 2.50
N VAL A 127 8.84 9.19 3.37
CA VAL A 127 8.31 8.16 4.27
C VAL A 127 7.16 8.70 5.11
N GLY A 128 7.33 9.89 5.71
CA GLY A 128 6.28 10.52 6.52
C GLY A 128 5.03 10.85 5.72
N LEU A 129 5.17 11.32 4.48
CA LEU A 129 4.04 11.63 3.61
C LEU A 129 3.30 10.34 3.19
N VAL A 130 4.01 9.30 2.77
CA VAL A 130 3.38 8.02 2.41
C VAL A 130 2.67 7.41 3.61
N ALA A 131 3.31 7.41 4.80
CA ALA A 131 2.69 6.93 6.03
C ALA A 131 1.41 7.70 6.38
N LEU A 132 1.44 9.04 6.24
CA LEU A 132 0.27 9.89 6.45
C LEU A 132 -0.85 9.57 5.47
N PHE A 133 -0.56 9.53 4.17
CA PHE A 133 -1.58 9.28 3.16
C PHE A 133 -2.15 7.86 3.25
N SER A 134 -1.32 6.85 3.50
CA SER A 134 -1.75 5.46 3.71
C SER A 134 -2.66 5.35 4.95
N THR A 135 -2.32 6.04 6.05
CA THR A 135 -3.15 6.09 7.25
C THR A 135 -4.49 6.76 6.99
N VAL A 136 -4.51 7.90 6.30
CA VAL A 136 -5.75 8.61 5.94
C VAL A 136 -6.62 7.77 5.02
N ALA A 137 -6.03 7.12 4.03
CA ALA A 137 -6.75 6.23 3.12
C ALA A 137 -7.36 5.03 3.88
N GLY A 138 -6.60 4.41 4.77
CA GLY A 138 -7.10 3.32 5.62
C GLY A 138 -8.25 3.76 6.52
N LEU A 139 -8.11 4.89 7.22
CA LEU A 139 -9.17 5.47 8.05
C LEU A 139 -10.44 5.76 7.25
N THR A 140 -10.27 6.36 6.07
CA THR A 140 -11.40 6.71 5.18
C THR A 140 -12.12 5.47 4.68
N TYR A 141 -11.36 4.48 4.23
CA TYR A 141 -11.93 3.22 3.76
C TYR A 141 -12.62 2.44 4.90
N GLY A 142 -11.97 2.37 6.06
CA GLY A 142 -12.53 1.73 7.24
C GLY A 142 -13.84 2.39 7.68
N ALA A 143 -13.88 3.72 7.75
CA ALA A 143 -15.10 4.46 8.08
C ALA A 143 -16.23 4.24 7.05
N TRP A 144 -15.89 4.08 5.77
CA TRP A 144 -16.86 3.71 4.75
C TRP A 144 -17.44 2.29 4.98
N VAL A 145 -16.59 1.34 5.29
CA VAL A 145 -17.01 -0.04 5.61
C VAL A 145 -17.89 -0.07 6.87
N ASP A 146 -17.61 0.79 7.85
CA ASP A 146 -18.39 0.96 9.08
C ASP A 146 -19.74 1.68 8.86
N GLY A 147 -20.05 2.05 7.59
CA GLY A 147 -21.34 2.64 7.22
C GLY A 147 -21.36 4.17 7.14
N THR A 148 -20.23 4.86 7.24
CA THR A 148 -20.19 6.32 7.03
C THR A 148 -20.49 6.64 5.57
N PRO A 149 -21.45 7.57 5.28
CA PRO A 149 -21.83 7.90 3.91
C PRO A 149 -20.68 8.55 3.15
N LEU A 150 -20.52 8.18 1.88
CA LEU A 150 -19.48 8.68 0.97
C LEU A 150 -19.45 10.22 0.88
N THR A 151 -20.57 10.87 1.00
CA THR A 151 -20.67 12.34 0.99
C THR A 151 -19.94 12.97 2.16
N THR A 152 -20.09 12.40 3.38
CA THR A 152 -19.39 12.86 4.58
C THR A 152 -17.89 12.62 4.46
N LEU A 153 -17.48 11.45 3.95
CA LEU A 153 -16.07 11.13 3.74
C LEU A 153 -15.43 12.05 2.70
N ALA A 154 -16.12 12.32 1.59
CA ALA A 154 -15.66 13.24 0.56
C ALA A 154 -15.48 14.67 1.11
N LEU A 155 -16.38 15.13 1.99
CA LEU A 155 -16.26 16.42 2.65
C LEU A 155 -15.06 16.47 3.60
N ILE A 156 -14.85 15.44 4.41
CA ILE A 156 -13.72 15.37 5.36
C ILE A 156 -12.39 15.35 4.61
N VAL A 157 -12.26 14.47 3.62
CA VAL A 157 -11.03 14.37 2.81
C VAL A 157 -10.81 15.65 2.00
N GLY A 158 -11.86 16.20 1.38
CA GLY A 158 -11.79 17.45 0.63
C GLY A 158 -11.37 18.65 1.51
N ALA A 159 -11.91 18.75 2.72
CA ALA A 159 -11.51 19.77 3.69
C ALA A 159 -10.04 19.58 4.11
N GLY A 160 -9.60 18.34 4.34
CA GLY A 160 -8.21 18.03 4.67
C GLY A 160 -7.25 18.43 3.55
N ILE A 161 -7.57 18.15 2.30
CA ILE A 161 -6.80 18.55 1.12
C ILE A 161 -6.74 20.08 1.02
N LEU A 162 -7.87 20.75 1.21
CA LEU A 162 -7.92 22.22 1.18
C LEU A 162 -7.01 22.85 2.24
N VAL A 163 -7.06 22.33 3.46
CA VAL A 163 -6.19 22.79 4.58
C VAL A 163 -4.72 22.57 4.22
N LEU A 164 -4.38 21.42 3.63
CA LEU A 164 -3.01 21.12 3.20
C LEU A 164 -2.53 22.10 2.12
N ILE A 165 -3.36 22.37 1.11
CA ILE A 165 -3.04 23.34 0.04
C ILE A 165 -2.80 24.74 0.63
N VAL A 166 -3.69 25.19 1.51
CA VAL A 166 -3.56 26.49 2.16
C VAL A 166 -2.28 26.56 3.01
N ALA A 167 -1.99 25.52 3.78
CA ALA A 167 -0.76 25.44 4.59
C ALA A 167 0.50 25.51 3.71
N LEU A 168 0.54 24.77 2.59
CA LEU A 168 1.66 24.82 1.66
C LEU A 168 1.83 26.21 1.04
N GLN A 169 0.75 26.87 0.64
CA GLN A 169 0.81 28.23 0.10
C GLN A 169 1.31 29.26 1.15
N LEU A 170 0.91 29.10 2.42
CA LEU A 170 1.39 29.95 3.49
C LEU A 170 2.90 29.76 3.75
N ILE A 171 3.37 28.50 3.72
CA ILE A 171 4.80 28.19 3.86
C ILE A 171 5.61 28.78 2.70
N GLU A 172 5.11 28.69 1.48
CA GLU A 172 5.76 29.25 0.29
C GLU A 172 5.84 30.80 0.38
N ARG A 173 4.76 31.44 0.79
CA ARG A 173 4.73 32.91 1.02
C ARG A 173 5.69 33.34 2.14
N SER A 174 5.75 32.61 3.24
CA SER A 174 6.67 32.94 4.33
C SER A 174 8.14 32.77 3.92
N ARG A 175 8.46 31.78 3.09
CA ARG A 175 9.81 31.62 2.52
C ARG A 175 10.16 32.76 1.57
N ALA A 176 9.25 33.18 0.70
CA ALA A 176 9.47 34.31 -0.20
C ALA A 176 9.74 35.63 0.55
N LEU A 177 9.14 35.81 1.73
CA LEU A 177 9.37 36.98 2.57
C LEU A 177 10.69 36.96 3.37
N LEU A 178 11.28 35.77 3.58
CA LEU A 178 12.54 35.61 4.31
C LEU A 178 13.78 35.68 3.39
N PHE A 179 13.61 35.62 2.07
CA PHE A 179 14.69 35.66 1.09
C PHE A 179 14.69 36.96 0.24
N HIS A 180 13.85 37.93 0.57
CA HIS A 180 13.90 39.33 0.13
C HIS A 180 14.25 40.24 1.30
#